data_856e4369938b006df201adda662cbc29
#
_entry.id   856e4369938b006df201adda662cbc29
#
_cell.length_a   1.000
_cell.length_b   1.000
_cell.length_c   1.000
_cell.angle_alpha   90.00
_cell.angle_beta   90.00
_cell.angle_gamma   90.00
#
_symmetry.space_group_name_H-M   'P 1'
#
loop_
_entity.id
_entity.type
_entity.pdbx_description
1 polymer ?
#
loop_
_entity_poly.entity_id
_entity_poly.type
_entity_poly.pdbx_seq_one_letter_code
_entity_poly.pdbx_strand_id
1 'polypeptide(L)'
;MKKNRLYGFDIDSEQLNAANKNLERSGLAGKVHLERRDINDLRVQKEVIHQGGMVISNPPYGERLSELPQLAPLYQQLHDATMKLPEWRVAIFTGNTDLARAIRRPLDKQYKFMNGKIETKLLVFGAADERSSRPQPSAIRGPVEAFANRLKKNMKNLGKWANRENIHCYRIYDADIPEYAVAVDRYEDWLHVQEYVPPKSIDPQVAEKRLLDVLAALPE
;
A
#
# COMPACT_ATOMS: atom_id res chain seq x y z
N MET A 1 34.79 -14.41 0.44
CA MET A 1 33.86 -13.85 -0.58
C MET A 1 32.50 -13.70 0.08
N LYS A 2 31.96 -12.46 0.20
CA LYS A 2 30.58 -12.26 0.65
C LYS A 2 29.66 -12.90 -0.39
N LYS A 3 28.92 -13.94 -0.03
CA LYS A 3 27.87 -14.48 -0.90
C LYS A 3 26.79 -13.41 -1.01
N ASN A 4 26.66 -12.78 -2.17
CA ASN A 4 25.47 -11.99 -2.46
C ASN A 4 24.29 -12.93 -2.41
N ARG A 5 23.42 -12.75 -1.43
CA ARG A 5 22.24 -13.56 -1.27
C ARG A 5 21.08 -12.85 -1.96
N LEU A 6 20.62 -13.43 -3.05
CA LEU A 6 19.40 -13.01 -3.73
C LEU A 6 18.27 -13.92 -3.29
N TYR A 7 17.13 -13.34 -2.92
CA TYR A 7 15.93 -14.05 -2.52
C TYR A 7 14.78 -13.62 -3.41
N GLY A 8 13.95 -14.59 -3.80
CA GLY A 8 12.70 -14.34 -4.51
C GLY A 8 11.57 -15.04 -3.76
N PHE A 9 10.47 -14.32 -3.58
CA PHE A 9 9.28 -14.81 -2.90
C PHE A 9 8.05 -14.59 -3.78
N ASP A 10 7.18 -15.56 -3.81
CA ASP A 10 5.87 -15.47 -4.42
C ASP A 10 4.89 -16.34 -3.63
N ILE A 11 3.62 -15.97 -3.60
CA ILE A 11 2.57 -16.79 -3.01
C ILE A 11 2.16 -17.94 -3.94
N ASP A 12 2.37 -17.75 -5.24
CA ASP A 12 2.02 -18.69 -6.30
C ASP A 12 3.19 -19.63 -6.63
N SER A 13 2.98 -20.90 -6.39
CA SER A 13 3.97 -21.95 -6.69
C SER A 13 4.25 -22.13 -8.19
N GLU A 14 3.28 -21.79 -9.08
CA GLU A 14 3.49 -21.89 -10.52
C GLU A 14 4.46 -20.81 -11.00
N GLN A 15 4.34 -19.58 -10.46
CA GLN A 15 5.28 -18.50 -10.74
C GLN A 15 6.70 -18.84 -10.26
N LEU A 16 6.83 -19.45 -9.09
CA LEU A 16 8.13 -19.92 -8.58
C LEU A 16 8.73 -21.03 -9.45
N ASN A 17 7.92 -21.94 -9.95
CA ASN A 17 8.37 -22.97 -10.90
C ASN A 17 8.85 -22.34 -12.22
N ALA A 18 8.13 -21.35 -12.74
CA ALA A 18 8.53 -20.61 -13.93
C ALA A 18 9.86 -19.85 -13.68
N ALA A 19 10.00 -19.21 -12.52
CA ALA A 19 11.22 -18.52 -12.13
C ALA A 19 12.42 -19.49 -12.01
N ASN A 20 12.26 -20.67 -11.42
CA ASN A 20 13.31 -21.70 -11.36
C ASN A 20 13.77 -22.13 -12.76
N LYS A 21 12.86 -22.43 -13.66
CA LYS A 21 13.17 -22.76 -15.06
C LYS A 21 13.95 -21.63 -15.76
N ASN A 22 13.60 -20.39 -15.47
CA ASN A 22 14.32 -19.22 -16.04
C ASN A 22 15.72 -19.11 -15.44
N LEU A 23 15.92 -19.35 -14.15
CA LEU A 23 17.23 -19.37 -13.51
C LEU A 23 18.12 -20.48 -14.10
N GLU A 24 17.59 -21.66 -14.36
CA GLU A 24 18.30 -22.76 -15.01
C GLU A 24 18.75 -22.36 -16.41
N ARG A 25 17.83 -21.83 -17.24
CA ARG A 25 18.12 -21.39 -18.61
C ARG A 25 19.18 -20.27 -18.69
N SER A 26 19.18 -19.40 -17.70
CA SER A 26 20.14 -18.27 -17.64
C SER A 26 21.48 -18.63 -16.99
N GLY A 27 21.68 -19.88 -16.54
CA GLY A 27 22.89 -20.30 -15.83
C GLY A 27 23.02 -19.74 -14.42
N LEU A 28 21.92 -19.25 -13.85
CA LEU A 28 21.86 -18.66 -12.50
C LEU A 28 21.29 -19.63 -11.45
N ALA A 29 21.11 -20.89 -11.79
CA ALA A 29 20.67 -21.93 -10.86
C ALA A 29 21.52 -21.91 -9.58
N GLY A 30 20.87 -21.94 -8.43
CA GLY A 30 21.52 -21.89 -7.11
C GLY A 30 22.10 -20.52 -6.71
N LYS A 31 21.98 -19.47 -7.54
CA LYS A 31 22.39 -18.10 -7.18
C LYS A 31 21.28 -17.32 -6.47
N VAL A 32 20.03 -17.70 -6.70
CA VAL A 32 18.84 -17.10 -6.11
C VAL A 32 18.13 -18.14 -5.27
N HIS A 33 17.76 -17.79 -4.04
CA HIS A 33 16.92 -18.65 -3.20
C HIS A 33 15.47 -18.29 -3.47
N LEU A 34 14.69 -19.21 -4.04
CA LEU A 34 13.25 -19.03 -4.29
C LEU A 34 12.46 -19.77 -3.22
N GLU A 35 11.45 -19.11 -2.68
CA GLU A 35 10.60 -19.70 -1.64
C GLU A 35 9.16 -19.22 -1.79
N ARG A 36 8.19 -20.13 -1.60
CA ARG A 36 6.78 -19.78 -1.51
C ARG A 36 6.52 -19.08 -0.18
N ARG A 37 6.09 -17.80 -0.26
CA ARG A 37 5.85 -17.02 0.94
C ARG A 37 4.86 -15.89 0.67
N ASP A 38 3.95 -15.67 1.62
CA ASP A 38 3.11 -14.49 1.66
C ASP A 38 3.93 -13.27 2.07
N ILE A 39 3.56 -12.08 1.59
CA ILE A 39 4.23 -10.82 1.92
C ILE A 39 4.19 -10.53 3.43
N ASN A 40 3.10 -10.90 4.12
CA ASN A 40 2.95 -10.72 5.57
C ASN A 40 3.98 -11.53 6.36
N ASP A 41 4.45 -12.64 5.78
CA ASP A 41 5.45 -13.52 6.37
C ASP A 41 6.87 -13.18 5.94
N LEU A 42 7.09 -12.03 5.32
CA LEU A 42 8.42 -11.61 4.90
C LEU A 42 9.35 -11.59 6.11
N ARG A 43 10.34 -12.49 6.09
CA ARG A 43 11.37 -12.62 7.13
C ARG A 43 12.72 -12.64 6.45
N VAL A 44 13.62 -11.82 6.93
CA VAL A 44 15.02 -11.80 6.55
C VAL A 44 15.84 -12.26 7.75
N GLN A 45 16.92 -12.99 7.52
CA GLN A 45 17.81 -13.42 8.59
C GLN A 45 18.32 -12.17 9.36
N LYS A 46 18.31 -12.23 10.70
CA LYS A 46 18.67 -11.10 11.56
C LYS A 46 20.02 -10.49 11.21
N GLU A 47 20.99 -11.33 10.82
CA GLU A 47 22.34 -10.93 10.47
C GLU A 47 22.41 -10.11 9.18
N VAL A 48 21.36 -10.14 8.36
CA VAL A 48 21.30 -9.47 7.06
C VAL A 48 20.49 -8.17 7.15
N ILE A 49 19.58 -8.05 8.11
CA ILE A 49 18.71 -6.86 8.25
C ILE A 49 19.54 -5.59 8.32
N HIS A 50 20.57 -5.55 9.17
CA HIS A 50 21.44 -4.38 9.38
C HIS A 50 22.54 -4.20 8.34
N GLN A 51 22.63 -5.07 7.33
CA GLN A 51 23.62 -4.93 6.25
C GLN A 51 23.14 -4.01 5.14
N GLY A 52 21.89 -3.59 5.20
CA GLY A 52 21.21 -2.91 4.12
C GLY A 52 20.95 -3.81 2.92
N GLY A 53 20.04 -3.40 2.06
CA GLY A 53 19.66 -4.16 0.88
C GLY A 53 18.59 -3.44 0.08
N MET A 54 17.96 -4.18 -0.83
CA MET A 54 16.86 -3.66 -1.63
C MET A 54 15.75 -4.71 -1.73
N VAL A 55 14.53 -4.29 -1.45
CA VAL A 55 13.32 -5.03 -1.78
C VAL A 55 12.82 -4.51 -3.12
N ILE A 56 12.57 -5.40 -4.07
CA ILE A 56 11.97 -5.05 -5.37
C ILE A 56 10.68 -5.82 -5.50
N SER A 57 9.59 -5.14 -5.83
CA SER A 57 8.29 -5.77 -6.03
C SER A 57 7.57 -5.18 -7.25
N ASN A 58 6.82 -6.06 -7.94
CA ASN A 58 5.87 -5.70 -8.97
C ASN A 58 4.48 -6.18 -8.53
N PRO A 59 3.85 -5.49 -7.55
CA PRO A 59 2.52 -5.87 -7.09
C PRO A 59 1.49 -5.61 -8.19
N PRO A 60 0.34 -6.28 -8.18
CA PRO A 60 -0.76 -5.93 -9.05
C PRO A 60 -1.16 -4.47 -8.79
N TYR A 61 -1.44 -3.72 -9.87
CA TYR A 61 -1.75 -2.29 -9.78
C TYR A 61 -3.13 -1.93 -10.34
N GLY A 62 -3.94 -2.96 -10.66
CA GLY A 62 -5.31 -2.82 -11.14
C GLY A 62 -5.38 -2.24 -12.55
N GLU A 63 -5.80 -3.05 -13.50
CA GLU A 63 -6.14 -2.57 -14.83
C GLU A 63 -7.61 -2.09 -14.88
N ARG A 64 -8.39 -2.45 -13.85
CA ARG A 64 -9.80 -2.12 -13.73
C ARG A 64 -10.07 -1.42 -12.39
N LEU A 65 -10.91 -0.40 -12.43
CA LEU A 65 -11.39 0.37 -11.27
C LEU A 65 -11.92 -0.51 -10.11
N SER A 66 -12.63 -1.59 -10.47
CA SER A 66 -13.22 -2.51 -9.50
C SER A 66 -12.20 -3.31 -8.68
N GLU A 67 -10.93 -3.32 -9.08
CA GLU A 67 -9.86 -4.07 -8.40
C GLU A 67 -9.17 -3.24 -7.32
N LEU A 68 -9.25 -1.91 -7.39
CA LEU A 68 -8.49 -1.01 -6.51
C LEU A 68 -8.80 -1.14 -5.02
N PRO A 69 -10.07 -1.28 -4.58
CA PRO A 69 -10.37 -1.49 -3.17
C PRO A 69 -9.74 -2.77 -2.60
N GLN A 70 -9.54 -3.79 -3.46
CA GLN A 70 -8.92 -5.05 -3.07
C GLN A 70 -7.38 -4.95 -3.03
N LEU A 71 -6.80 -4.01 -3.76
CA LEU A 71 -5.36 -3.81 -3.85
C LEU A 71 -4.79 -2.90 -2.76
N ALA A 72 -5.58 -1.96 -2.26
CA ALA A 72 -5.13 -1.06 -1.19
C ALA A 72 -4.59 -1.81 0.05
N PRO A 73 -5.26 -2.87 0.56
CA PRO A 73 -4.71 -3.69 1.64
C PRO A 73 -3.37 -4.34 1.30
N LEU A 74 -3.18 -4.81 0.06
CA LEU A 74 -1.92 -5.41 -0.37
C LEU A 74 -0.76 -4.41 -0.30
N TYR A 75 -0.98 -3.16 -0.70
CA TYR A 75 0.05 -2.13 -0.61
C TYR A 75 0.34 -1.72 0.84
N GLN A 76 -0.65 -1.77 1.72
CA GLN A 76 -0.44 -1.60 3.15
C GLN A 76 0.39 -2.76 3.72
N GLN A 77 0.07 -4.02 3.41
CA GLN A 77 0.87 -5.19 3.79
C GLN A 77 2.31 -5.09 3.29
N LEU A 78 2.51 -4.56 2.07
CA LEU A 78 3.83 -4.32 1.52
C LEU A 78 4.60 -3.25 2.32
N HIS A 79 3.91 -2.18 2.75
CA HIS A 79 4.47 -1.20 3.68
C HIS A 79 4.94 -1.89 4.97
N ASP A 80 4.04 -2.61 5.65
CA ASP A 80 4.31 -3.25 6.95
C ASP A 80 5.46 -4.26 6.85
N ALA A 81 5.49 -5.04 5.77
CA ALA A 81 6.57 -5.99 5.51
C ALA A 81 7.92 -5.28 5.33
N THR A 82 7.94 -4.15 4.61
CA THR A 82 9.18 -3.40 4.37
C THR A 82 9.62 -2.58 5.58
N MET A 83 8.71 -2.21 6.49
CA MET A 83 9.06 -1.55 7.76
C MET A 83 9.86 -2.47 8.70
N LYS A 84 9.77 -3.79 8.54
CA LYS A 84 10.65 -4.76 9.23
C LYS A 84 12.12 -4.67 8.74
N LEU A 85 12.36 -3.94 7.65
CA LEU A 85 13.66 -3.75 7.00
C LEU A 85 14.00 -2.24 6.89
N PRO A 86 14.15 -1.51 8.01
CA PRO A 86 14.21 -0.06 8.00
C PRO A 86 15.41 0.50 7.20
N GLU A 87 16.55 -0.18 7.23
CA GLU A 87 17.77 0.25 6.53
C GLU A 87 17.79 -0.13 5.03
N TRP A 88 16.76 -0.85 4.57
CA TRP A 88 16.69 -1.31 3.18
C TRP A 88 15.96 -0.30 2.30
N ARG A 89 16.38 -0.22 1.05
CA ARG A 89 15.65 0.51 0.02
C ARG A 89 14.50 -0.34 -0.51
N VAL A 90 13.46 0.33 -1.00
CA VAL A 90 12.30 -0.35 -1.58
C VAL A 90 12.08 0.17 -3.00
N ALA A 91 11.92 -0.71 -3.96
CA ALA A 91 11.61 -0.36 -5.33
C ALA A 91 10.28 -1.02 -5.74
N ILE A 92 9.31 -0.23 -6.15
CA ILE A 92 7.98 -0.69 -6.57
C ILE A 92 7.80 -0.35 -8.05
N PHE A 93 7.55 -1.38 -8.85
CA PHE A 93 7.15 -1.22 -10.23
C PHE A 93 5.62 -1.21 -10.29
N THR A 94 5.01 -0.12 -10.76
CA THR A 94 3.55 0.04 -10.72
C THR A 94 3.03 0.92 -11.84
N GLY A 95 1.83 0.61 -12.32
CA GLY A 95 1.02 1.48 -13.16
C GLY A 95 0.17 2.47 -12.35
N ASN A 96 0.04 2.25 -11.02
CA ASN A 96 -0.75 3.10 -10.13
C ASN A 96 0.12 3.70 -9.02
N THR A 97 0.52 4.95 -9.21
CA THR A 97 1.38 5.67 -8.25
C THR A 97 0.65 6.06 -6.97
N ASP A 98 -0.68 6.12 -6.99
CA ASP A 98 -1.46 6.49 -5.81
C ASP A 98 -1.51 5.34 -4.81
N LEU A 99 -1.67 4.09 -5.27
CA LEU A 99 -1.52 2.91 -4.42
C LEU A 99 -0.11 2.85 -3.79
N ALA A 100 0.93 3.19 -4.55
CA ALA A 100 2.30 3.16 -4.04
C ALA A 100 2.59 4.20 -2.93
N ARG A 101 1.72 5.19 -2.73
CA ARG A 101 1.81 6.12 -1.59
C ARG A 101 1.68 5.41 -0.24
N ALA A 102 1.00 4.25 -0.20
CA ALA A 102 0.91 3.44 1.00
C ALA A 102 2.27 2.98 1.54
N ILE A 103 3.34 2.99 0.72
CA ILE A 103 4.70 2.63 1.16
C ILE A 103 5.26 3.59 2.21
N ARG A 104 4.78 4.84 2.26
CA ARG A 104 5.10 5.86 3.30
C ARG A 104 6.60 6.06 3.57
N ARG A 105 7.45 5.82 2.58
CA ARG A 105 8.89 6.08 2.66
C ARG A 105 9.27 7.28 1.80
N PRO A 106 10.39 7.96 2.07
CA PRO A 106 10.88 9.04 1.21
C PRO A 106 11.16 8.51 -0.20
N LEU A 107 10.53 9.12 -1.21
CA LEU A 107 10.76 8.79 -2.60
C LEU A 107 12.08 9.43 -3.05
N ASP A 108 13.10 8.60 -3.35
CA ASP A 108 14.41 9.05 -3.82
C ASP A 108 14.43 9.32 -5.33
N LYS A 109 13.87 8.35 -6.10
CA LYS A 109 13.93 8.38 -7.57
C LYS A 109 12.69 7.74 -8.16
N GLN A 110 12.32 8.20 -9.36
CA GLN A 110 11.32 7.54 -10.19
C GLN A 110 11.79 7.43 -11.63
N TYR A 111 11.45 6.32 -12.27
CA TYR A 111 11.76 6.07 -13.67
C TYR A 111 10.46 5.70 -14.40
N LYS A 112 10.27 6.23 -15.60
CA LYS A 112 9.11 5.93 -16.43
C LYS A 112 9.43 4.75 -17.35
N PHE A 113 8.47 3.87 -17.51
CA PHE A 113 8.51 2.72 -18.39
C PHE A 113 7.18 2.56 -19.12
N MET A 114 7.19 1.74 -20.15
CA MET A 114 5.99 1.26 -20.81
C MET A 114 5.90 -0.26 -20.63
N ASN A 115 4.81 -0.72 -20.07
CA ASN A 115 4.47 -2.14 -20.02
C ASN A 115 3.36 -2.42 -21.04
N GLY A 116 3.76 -2.77 -22.26
CA GLY A 116 2.85 -2.78 -23.38
C GLY A 116 2.31 -1.38 -23.70
N LYS A 117 1.01 -1.17 -23.50
CA LYS A 117 0.35 0.14 -23.70
C LYS A 117 0.18 0.95 -22.41
N ILE A 118 0.57 0.38 -21.26
CA ILE A 118 0.36 0.97 -19.95
C ILE A 118 1.61 1.75 -19.55
N GLU A 119 1.45 3.04 -19.22
CA GLU A 119 2.54 3.80 -18.58
C GLU A 119 2.73 3.28 -17.16
N THR A 120 3.94 2.86 -16.85
CA THR A 120 4.33 2.34 -15.55
C THR A 120 5.52 3.12 -15.00
N LYS A 121 5.71 3.05 -13.71
CA LYS A 121 6.84 3.69 -13.02
C LYS A 121 7.54 2.71 -12.10
N LEU A 122 8.86 2.80 -12.08
CA LEU A 122 9.65 2.23 -11.00
C LEU A 122 9.89 3.35 -9.97
N LEU A 123 9.29 3.21 -8.82
CA LEU A 123 9.42 4.13 -7.69
C LEU A 123 10.46 3.55 -6.74
N VAL A 124 11.53 4.30 -6.49
CA VAL A 124 12.62 3.89 -5.59
C VAL A 124 12.54 4.74 -4.34
N PHE A 125 12.26 4.09 -3.23
CA PHE A 125 12.16 4.68 -1.91
C PHE A 125 13.46 4.45 -1.13
N GLY A 126 13.86 5.43 -0.33
CA GLY A 126 14.97 5.35 0.60
C GLY A 126 14.74 4.44 1.78
N ALA A 127 15.73 4.39 2.68
CA ALA A 127 15.57 3.75 3.98
C ALA A 127 14.43 4.39 4.78
N ALA A 128 13.82 3.63 5.69
CA ALA A 128 12.82 4.18 6.58
C ALA A 128 13.48 5.22 7.51
N ASP A 129 12.88 6.38 7.63
CA ASP A 129 13.26 7.40 8.60
C ASP A 129 12.21 7.48 9.72
N GLU A 130 12.44 8.34 10.71
CA GLU A 130 11.46 8.55 11.79
C GLU A 130 10.09 9.01 11.27
N ARG A 131 10.03 9.60 10.06
CA ARG A 131 8.79 10.00 9.41
C ARG A 131 8.04 8.83 8.79
N SER A 132 8.76 7.76 8.42
CA SER A 132 8.16 6.53 7.88
C SER A 132 7.45 5.70 8.95
N SER A 133 7.90 5.77 10.20
CA SER A 133 7.31 5.07 11.34
C SER A 133 6.19 5.85 12.03
N ARG A 134 6.16 7.17 11.86
CA ARG A 134 5.00 7.95 12.28
C ARG A 134 3.88 7.71 11.27
N PRO A 135 2.62 7.51 11.71
CA PRO A 135 1.50 7.74 10.82
C PRO A 135 1.68 9.19 10.35
N GLN A 136 2.29 9.36 9.19
CA GLN A 136 2.33 10.69 8.62
C GLN A 136 0.87 11.09 8.45
N PRO A 137 0.46 12.26 8.93
CA PRO A 137 -0.51 12.96 8.15
C PRO A 137 0.20 13.04 6.80
N SER A 138 -0.13 12.06 5.92
CA SER A 138 0.41 11.95 4.58
C SER A 138 0.59 13.37 4.10
N ALA A 139 1.59 13.66 3.30
CA ALA A 139 1.62 14.92 2.56
C ALA A 139 0.40 14.96 1.61
N ILE A 140 -0.76 14.72 2.16
CA ILE A 140 -2.12 14.93 1.70
C ILE A 140 -2.31 16.43 1.79
N ARG A 141 -1.59 17.14 0.92
CA ARG A 141 -1.84 18.55 0.70
C ARG A 141 -3.02 18.64 -0.26
N GLY A 142 -4.11 19.17 0.24
CA GLY A 142 -5.30 19.38 -0.59
C GLY A 142 -6.59 18.87 0.07
N PRO A 143 -7.65 18.63 -0.70
CA PRO A 143 -8.98 18.24 -0.22
C PRO A 143 -8.98 17.03 0.70
N VAL A 144 -8.07 16.05 0.49
CA VAL A 144 -7.92 14.84 1.32
C VAL A 144 -7.49 15.15 2.76
N GLU A 145 -6.71 16.20 2.98
CA GLU A 145 -6.36 16.63 4.33
C GLU A 145 -7.61 17.06 5.10
N ALA A 146 -8.54 17.74 4.42
CA ALA A 146 -9.82 18.13 5.00
C ALA A 146 -10.64 16.89 5.39
N PHE A 147 -10.68 15.86 4.53
CA PHE A 147 -11.33 14.58 4.83
C PHE A 147 -10.68 13.89 6.05
N ALA A 148 -9.35 13.70 6.05
CA ALA A 148 -8.62 13.07 7.15
C ALA A 148 -8.84 13.80 8.49
N ASN A 149 -8.82 15.13 8.48
CA ASN A 149 -9.06 15.95 9.66
C ASN A 149 -10.51 15.84 10.15
N ARG A 150 -11.49 15.80 9.21
CA ARG A 150 -12.89 15.60 9.54
C ARG A 150 -13.10 14.23 10.16
N LEU A 151 -12.57 13.18 9.55
CA LEU A 151 -12.67 11.81 10.05
C LEU A 151 -12.10 11.69 11.46
N LYS A 152 -10.88 12.21 11.71
CA LYS A 152 -10.25 12.23 13.05
C LYS A 152 -11.10 12.97 14.08
N LYS A 153 -11.67 14.12 13.71
CA LYS A 153 -12.56 14.89 14.57
C LYS A 153 -13.81 14.10 14.94
N ASN A 154 -14.44 13.47 13.96
CA ASN A 154 -15.62 12.65 14.14
C ASN A 154 -15.33 11.44 15.03
N MET A 155 -14.24 10.70 14.76
CA MET A 155 -13.81 9.58 15.59
C MET A 155 -13.58 10.00 17.04
N LYS A 156 -12.93 11.13 17.29
CA LYS A 156 -12.69 11.66 18.65
C LYS A 156 -13.99 12.01 19.36
N ASN A 157 -14.95 12.63 18.66
CA ASN A 157 -16.20 13.10 19.26
C ASN A 157 -17.18 11.94 19.48
N LEU A 158 -17.41 11.14 18.43
CA LEU A 158 -18.33 10.00 18.48
C LEU A 158 -17.78 8.87 19.35
N GLY A 159 -16.46 8.65 19.35
CA GLY A 159 -15.83 7.65 20.22
C GLY A 159 -16.05 7.91 21.70
N LYS A 160 -16.06 9.16 22.14
CA LYS A 160 -16.41 9.49 23.54
C LYS A 160 -17.85 9.13 23.89
N TRP A 161 -18.77 9.41 22.98
CA TRP A 161 -20.17 9.04 23.14
C TRP A 161 -20.34 7.53 23.09
N ALA A 162 -19.78 6.87 22.09
CA ALA A 162 -19.87 5.43 21.90
C ALA A 162 -19.33 4.66 23.11
N ASN A 163 -18.18 5.07 23.65
CA ASN A 163 -17.60 4.46 24.87
C ASN A 163 -18.51 4.65 26.09
N ARG A 164 -19.14 5.82 26.26
CA ARG A 164 -20.05 6.07 27.37
C ARG A 164 -21.30 5.22 27.30
N GLU A 165 -21.84 5.05 26.08
CA GLU A 165 -23.09 4.30 25.83
C GLU A 165 -22.84 2.80 25.53
N ASN A 166 -21.57 2.34 25.59
CA ASN A 166 -21.15 0.98 25.25
C ASN A 166 -21.58 0.54 23.84
N ILE A 167 -21.44 1.45 22.87
CA ILE A 167 -21.76 1.22 21.46
C ILE A 167 -20.46 0.92 20.70
N HIS A 168 -20.42 -0.21 20.00
CA HIS A 168 -19.23 -0.67 19.26
C HIS A 168 -19.38 -0.57 17.73
N CYS A 169 -20.61 -0.34 17.23
CA CYS A 169 -20.92 -0.25 15.81
C CYS A 169 -21.64 1.08 15.54
N TYR A 170 -21.00 1.97 14.78
CA TYR A 170 -21.59 3.29 14.49
C TYR A 170 -20.92 3.94 13.28
N ARG A 171 -21.66 4.82 12.61
CA ARG A 171 -21.15 5.63 11.50
C ARG A 171 -20.27 6.76 12.01
N ILE A 172 -19.07 6.88 11.45
CA ILE A 172 -18.12 7.93 11.81
C ILE A 172 -18.01 9.04 10.76
N TYR A 173 -18.43 8.77 9.51
CA TYR A 173 -18.42 9.76 8.44
C TYR A 173 -19.54 9.44 7.44
N ASP A 174 -20.24 10.47 6.96
CA ASP A 174 -21.37 10.32 6.03
C ASP A 174 -21.39 11.50 5.03
N ALA A 175 -20.55 11.43 4.02
CA ALA A 175 -20.45 12.46 2.96
C ALA A 175 -20.36 13.91 3.50
N ASP A 176 -19.72 14.11 4.66
CA ASP A 176 -19.57 15.42 5.32
C ASP A 176 -18.87 16.44 4.42
N ILE A 177 -18.10 16.00 3.44
CA ILE A 177 -17.40 16.81 2.45
C ILE A 177 -17.86 16.35 1.06
N PRO A 178 -18.44 17.23 0.23
CA PRO A 178 -19.04 16.85 -1.05
C PRO A 178 -18.09 16.14 -2.02
N GLU A 179 -16.80 16.47 -1.98
CA GLU A 179 -15.77 15.83 -2.80
C GLU A 179 -15.51 14.38 -2.43
N TYR A 180 -15.83 13.97 -1.19
CA TYR A 180 -15.63 12.65 -0.62
C TYR A 180 -16.98 12.05 -0.21
N ALA A 181 -17.77 11.68 -1.21
CA ALA A 181 -19.09 11.11 -1.04
C ALA A 181 -19.00 9.62 -0.65
N VAL A 182 -18.57 9.36 0.58
CA VAL A 182 -18.45 8.02 1.15
C VAL A 182 -19.14 7.97 2.51
N ALA A 183 -19.60 6.77 2.90
CA ALA A 183 -19.93 6.44 4.28
C ALA A 183 -18.76 5.64 4.89
N VAL A 184 -18.38 5.95 6.12
CA VAL A 184 -17.42 5.17 6.88
C VAL A 184 -18.08 4.73 8.19
N ASP A 185 -18.25 3.43 8.33
CA ASP A 185 -18.86 2.79 9.49
C ASP A 185 -17.79 2.03 10.29
N ARG A 186 -17.83 2.14 11.59
CA ARG A 186 -17.01 1.35 12.49
C ARG A 186 -17.81 0.17 13.02
N TYR A 187 -17.20 -1.01 12.98
CA TYR A 187 -17.68 -2.26 13.58
C TYR A 187 -16.56 -2.81 14.47
N GLU A 188 -16.62 -2.50 15.76
CA GLU A 188 -15.54 -2.84 16.72
C GLU A 188 -14.19 -2.31 16.27
N ASP A 189 -13.30 -3.21 15.79
CA ASP A 189 -11.96 -2.88 15.29
C ASP A 189 -11.88 -2.79 13.75
N TRP A 190 -13.04 -2.93 13.06
CA TRP A 190 -13.11 -2.87 11.60
C TRP A 190 -13.71 -1.55 11.12
N LEU A 191 -13.22 -1.07 9.99
CA LEU A 191 -13.82 0.03 9.26
C LEU A 191 -14.41 -0.49 7.94
N HIS A 192 -15.68 -0.20 7.73
CA HIS A 192 -16.38 -0.44 6.47
C HIS A 192 -16.53 0.88 5.73
N VAL A 193 -16.08 0.92 4.47
CA VAL A 193 -16.20 2.10 3.60
C VAL A 193 -17.13 1.77 2.45
N GLN A 194 -18.13 2.61 2.24
CA GLN A 194 -19.05 2.52 1.13
C GLN A 194 -19.03 3.83 0.36
N GLU A 195 -18.73 3.77 -0.93
CA GLU A 195 -18.84 4.93 -1.81
C GLU A 195 -20.28 5.14 -2.27
N TYR A 196 -20.73 6.38 -2.24
CA TYR A 196 -21.97 6.77 -2.90
C TYR A 196 -21.73 6.92 -4.40
N VAL A 197 -22.73 6.54 -5.21
CA VAL A 197 -22.63 6.66 -6.66
C VAL A 197 -22.32 8.10 -7.05
N PRO A 198 -21.18 8.39 -7.68
CA PRO A 198 -20.85 9.75 -8.06
C PRO A 198 -21.84 10.28 -9.10
N PRO A 199 -22.17 11.57 -9.06
CA PRO A 199 -22.99 12.21 -10.10
C PRO A 199 -22.37 12.01 -11.48
N LYS A 200 -23.21 11.87 -12.51
CA LYS A 200 -22.77 11.68 -13.91
C LYS A 200 -21.91 12.83 -14.45
N SER A 201 -21.90 13.97 -13.77
CA SER A 201 -21.08 15.15 -14.10
C SER A 201 -19.63 15.03 -13.62
N ILE A 202 -19.30 14.03 -12.79
CA ILE A 202 -17.94 13.83 -12.28
C ILE A 202 -17.24 12.80 -13.19
N ASP A 203 -16.04 13.16 -13.65
CA ASP A 203 -15.18 12.27 -14.42
C ASP A 203 -14.87 11.00 -13.58
N PRO A 204 -15.07 9.79 -14.12
CA PRO A 204 -14.79 8.54 -13.43
C PRO A 204 -13.37 8.46 -12.84
N GLN A 205 -12.35 9.00 -13.52
CA GLN A 205 -10.98 9.03 -13.02
C GLN A 205 -10.81 9.92 -11.78
N VAL A 206 -11.59 11.01 -11.72
CA VAL A 206 -11.61 11.90 -10.56
C VAL A 206 -12.30 11.23 -9.37
N ALA A 207 -13.40 10.53 -9.61
CA ALA A 207 -14.11 9.77 -8.56
C ALA A 207 -13.20 8.68 -7.98
N GLU A 208 -12.56 7.90 -8.83
CA GLU A 208 -11.58 6.88 -8.44
C GLU A 208 -10.46 7.43 -7.57
N LYS A 209 -9.85 8.53 -8.02
CA LYS A 209 -8.78 9.17 -7.26
C LYS A 209 -9.25 9.56 -5.86
N ARG A 210 -10.48 10.10 -5.75
CA ARG A 210 -11.07 10.48 -4.47
C ARG A 210 -11.26 9.28 -3.55
N LEU A 211 -11.72 8.14 -4.08
CA LEU A 211 -11.86 6.91 -3.30
C LEU A 211 -10.50 6.40 -2.80
N LEU A 212 -9.47 6.41 -3.65
CA LEU A 212 -8.11 6.06 -3.23
C LEU A 212 -7.56 7.00 -2.15
N ASP A 213 -7.83 8.28 -2.29
CA ASP A 213 -7.48 9.28 -1.29
C ASP A 213 -8.18 9.00 0.05
N VAL A 214 -9.45 8.58 0.05
CA VAL A 214 -10.19 8.16 1.23
C VAL A 214 -9.51 6.95 1.87
N LEU A 215 -9.28 5.88 1.11
CA LEU A 215 -8.68 4.65 1.62
C LEU A 215 -7.28 4.89 2.22
N ALA A 216 -6.48 5.77 1.59
CA ALA A 216 -5.16 6.15 2.09
C ALA A 216 -5.20 7.02 3.37
N ALA A 217 -6.33 7.68 3.64
CA ALA A 217 -6.52 8.57 4.79
C ALA A 217 -7.16 7.89 6.00
N LEU A 218 -7.62 6.64 5.86
CA LEU A 218 -8.18 5.87 6.97
C LEU A 218 -7.11 5.59 8.03
N PRO A 219 -7.45 5.60 9.33
CA PRO A 219 -6.58 5.10 10.38
C PRO A 219 -6.39 3.58 10.24
N GLU A 220 -5.26 3.09 10.70
CA GLU A 220 -4.99 1.67 10.89
C GLU A 220 -5.86 1.06 11.98
#